data_c0ea1318251f0211ef90110d9649ff7f
#
_entry.id   c0ea1318251f0211ef90110d9649ff7f
#
_cell.length_a   1.000
_cell.length_b   1.000
_cell.length_c   1.000
_cell.angle_alpha   90.00
_cell.angle_beta   90.00
_cell.angle_gamma   90.00
#
_symmetry.space_group_name_H-M   'P 1'
#
loop_
_entity.id
_entity.type
_entity.pdbx_description
1 polymer ?
#
loop_
_entity_poly.entity_id
_entity_poly.type
_entity_poly.pdbx_seq_one_letter_code
_entity_poly.pdbx_strand_id
1 'polypeptide(L)'
;MQMLPFIIYRVCQKRCKYALLLSCLIIMPSFAMAQSEAQKNKQRKKWREIIHIVDSIRYQLRQSADKGRMLQWGDSILMAELQKSKMNDRKKARFMKHYGKLQKRLALYDKRLFWVDSLLAAKYNNVTFDTAYITRPKERWTVKMLGNLSGADIQTNTKEGGVAYETKVMADFRGTLSMAVAYRGMGLSLSVNPAKLAGKNKDYELNLNSYSNRYGFDVVYLASKTYHGHMNLGSGRIDIPKGMVSQNALNLNFYYVFNSRRFSFPAAFSQSYVQKRSAGTLMVGASFDGSKTVVGTDVEHPSLQPITIRLNEFAVGAGYGYNLVAGKHLLFHLSALPTITVYSHDYTESATETLDGDGLPETTTVRNRMNYHFPSAIVTGRGAALYSWRNKFAGATAVYNFSVAGDEEHLQLKRNKWRVKMFFGFRF
;
A
#
# COMPACT_ATOMS: atom_id res chain seq x y z
N MET A 1 13.15 38.56 -18.54
CA MET A 1 12.10 37.50 -18.59
C MET A 1 12.45 36.28 -17.71
N GLN A 2 13.11 36.45 -16.54
CA GLN A 2 13.57 35.35 -15.66
C GLN A 2 12.94 35.33 -14.26
N MET A 3 11.98 36.18 -13.95
CA MET A 3 11.35 36.26 -12.63
C MET A 3 10.02 35.54 -12.47
N LEU A 4 9.37 35.13 -13.57
CA LEU A 4 8.05 34.48 -13.53
C LEU A 4 8.04 33.09 -12.87
N PRO A 5 9.03 32.19 -13.09
CA PRO A 5 9.02 30.88 -12.47
C PRO A 5 9.24 30.90 -10.95
N PHE A 6 9.94 31.93 -10.44
CA PHE A 6 10.23 32.05 -9.00
C PHE A 6 9.01 32.49 -8.18
N ILE A 7 8.14 33.30 -8.77
CA ILE A 7 6.89 33.77 -8.14
C ILE A 7 5.86 32.63 -8.12
N ILE A 8 5.75 31.86 -9.21
CA ILE A 8 4.86 30.69 -9.28
C ILE A 8 5.30 29.61 -8.28
N TYR A 9 6.60 29.38 -8.11
CA TYR A 9 7.15 28.42 -7.16
C TYR A 9 6.86 28.78 -5.69
N ARG A 10 7.01 30.04 -5.29
CA ARG A 10 6.68 30.52 -3.93
C ARG A 10 5.16 30.50 -3.63
N VAL A 11 4.34 30.71 -4.64
CA VAL A 11 2.87 30.70 -4.53
C VAL A 11 2.36 29.27 -4.41
N CYS A 12 2.95 28.30 -5.09
CA CYS A 12 2.57 26.89 -5.01
C CYS A 12 2.90 26.27 -3.64
N GLN A 13 4.06 26.58 -3.05
CA GLN A 13 4.46 26.06 -1.73
C GLN A 13 3.53 26.45 -0.57
N LYS A 14 2.95 27.66 -0.64
CA LYS A 14 2.01 28.14 0.41
C LYS A 14 0.55 27.77 0.11
N ARG A 15 0.19 27.56 -1.16
CA ARG A 15 -1.20 27.20 -1.56
C ARG A 15 -1.55 25.72 -1.38
N CYS A 16 -0.58 24.79 -1.44
CA CYS A 16 -0.86 23.37 -1.20
C CYS A 16 -1.36 23.06 0.23
N LYS A 17 -0.93 23.81 1.25
CA LYS A 17 -1.46 23.65 2.62
C LYS A 17 -2.96 23.92 2.70
N TYR A 18 -3.47 24.89 1.95
CA TYR A 18 -4.88 25.28 1.98
C TYR A 18 -5.74 24.55 0.93
N ALA A 19 -5.13 24.10 -0.15
CA ALA A 19 -5.83 23.28 -1.14
C ALA A 19 -6.17 21.87 -0.59
N LEU A 20 -5.31 21.29 0.25
CA LEU A 20 -5.59 20.02 0.95
C LEU A 20 -6.68 20.17 2.02
N LEU A 21 -6.73 21.29 2.74
CA LEU A 21 -7.80 21.58 3.71
C LEU A 21 -9.14 21.86 3.02
N LEU A 22 -9.12 22.50 1.84
CA LEU A 22 -10.32 22.75 1.04
C LEU A 22 -10.80 21.50 0.29
N SER A 23 -9.90 20.62 -0.16
CA SER A 23 -10.29 19.34 -0.76
C SER A 23 -10.92 18.39 0.27
N CYS A 24 -10.45 18.39 1.53
CA CYS A 24 -11.12 17.65 2.61
C CYS A 24 -12.52 18.19 2.94
N LEU A 25 -12.77 19.49 2.77
CA LEU A 25 -14.10 20.09 2.93
C LEU A 25 -15.04 19.79 1.75
N ILE A 26 -14.51 19.48 0.57
CA ILE A 26 -15.29 19.13 -0.63
C ILE A 26 -15.60 17.63 -0.70
N ILE A 27 -14.82 16.77 -0.05
CA ILE A 27 -15.00 15.30 -0.08
C ILE A 27 -15.99 14.79 0.99
N MET A 28 -16.31 15.59 2.01
CA MET A 28 -17.30 15.21 3.04
C MET A 28 -18.77 15.07 2.59
N PRO A 29 -19.26 15.58 1.45
CA PRO A 29 -20.64 15.36 1.04
C PRO A 29 -20.96 13.97 0.50
N SER A 30 -19.96 13.14 0.21
CA SER A 30 -20.19 11.85 -0.49
C SER A 30 -20.72 10.72 0.40
N PHE A 31 -20.81 10.93 1.71
CA PHE A 31 -21.26 9.90 2.67
C PHE A 31 -22.75 10.05 3.10
N ALA A 32 -23.49 10.99 2.56
CA ALA A 32 -24.89 11.23 2.93
C ALA A 32 -25.88 10.81 1.83
N MET A 33 -25.72 9.62 1.27
CA MET A 33 -26.70 9.07 0.30
C MET A 33 -27.75 8.20 0.99
N ALA A 34 -28.65 8.83 1.76
CA ALA A 34 -29.99 8.29 2.05
C ALA A 34 -30.89 9.34 2.74
N GLN A 35 -31.12 10.49 2.10
CA GLN A 35 -32.09 11.47 2.61
C GLN A 35 -33.09 11.84 1.54
N SER A 36 -34.39 12.10 1.94
CA SER A 36 -35.47 12.44 1.03
C SER A 36 -35.16 13.68 0.18
N GLU A 37 -35.74 13.78 -1.03
CA GLU A 37 -35.50 14.87 -1.98
C GLU A 37 -35.77 16.27 -1.41
N ALA A 38 -36.76 16.40 -0.55
CA ALA A 38 -37.09 17.66 0.13
C ALA A 38 -35.96 18.14 1.07
N GLN A 39 -35.30 17.21 1.79
CA GLN A 39 -34.15 17.51 2.59
C GLN A 39 -32.92 17.84 1.73
N LYS A 40 -32.73 17.17 0.59
CA LYS A 40 -31.67 17.46 -0.39
C LYS A 40 -31.77 18.86 -0.97
N ASN A 41 -32.95 19.32 -1.30
CA ASN A 41 -33.18 20.67 -1.85
C ASN A 41 -32.98 21.78 -0.81
N LYS A 42 -33.37 21.56 0.44
CA LYS A 42 -33.15 22.49 1.55
C LYS A 42 -31.64 22.60 1.89
N GLN A 43 -30.94 21.48 1.78
CA GLN A 43 -29.50 21.40 1.99
C GLN A 43 -28.72 22.03 0.81
N ARG A 44 -29.13 21.82 -0.45
CA ARG A 44 -28.52 22.44 -1.64
C ARG A 44 -28.64 23.98 -1.61
N LYS A 45 -29.76 24.55 -1.16
CA LYS A 45 -29.93 26.00 -1.00
C LYS A 45 -28.97 26.57 0.06
N LYS A 46 -28.82 25.86 1.18
CA LYS A 46 -27.90 26.21 2.25
C LYS A 46 -26.43 26.14 1.81
N TRP A 47 -26.07 25.15 0.99
CA TRP A 47 -24.71 25.00 0.44
C TRP A 47 -24.38 26.07 -0.61
N ARG A 48 -25.34 26.51 -1.44
CA ARG A 48 -25.12 27.62 -2.38
C ARG A 48 -24.78 28.91 -1.67
N GLU A 49 -25.48 29.25 -0.59
CA GLU A 49 -25.15 30.45 0.22
C GLU A 49 -23.74 30.36 0.82
N ILE A 50 -23.33 29.20 1.34
CA ILE A 50 -21.98 28.98 1.89
C ILE A 50 -20.91 29.04 0.78
N ILE A 51 -21.16 28.43 -0.38
CA ILE A 51 -20.25 28.47 -1.53
C ILE A 51 -20.07 29.91 -2.01
N HIS A 52 -21.12 30.71 -2.06
CA HIS A 52 -21.04 32.12 -2.48
C HIS A 52 -20.17 32.94 -1.51
N ILE A 53 -20.29 32.71 -0.21
CA ILE A 53 -19.46 33.35 0.82
C ILE A 53 -18.00 32.92 0.66
N VAL A 54 -17.73 31.63 0.46
CA VAL A 54 -16.37 31.09 0.27
C VAL A 54 -15.72 31.61 -1.01
N ASP A 55 -16.47 31.75 -2.09
CA ASP A 55 -15.96 32.27 -3.36
C ASP A 55 -15.71 33.80 -3.30
N SER A 56 -16.54 34.55 -2.59
CA SER A 56 -16.28 35.96 -2.29
C SER A 56 -15.00 36.15 -1.47
N ILE A 57 -14.82 35.36 -0.43
CA ILE A 57 -13.59 35.31 0.38
C ILE A 57 -12.37 34.93 -0.49
N ARG A 58 -12.50 33.94 -1.38
CA ARG A 58 -11.43 33.54 -2.31
C ARG A 58 -11.05 34.68 -3.28
N TYR A 59 -12.04 35.39 -3.80
CA TYR A 59 -11.80 36.53 -4.70
C TYR A 59 -11.01 37.65 -4.02
N GLN A 60 -11.39 38.02 -2.80
CA GLN A 60 -10.71 39.06 -2.03
C GLN A 60 -9.32 38.60 -1.54
N LEU A 61 -9.14 37.34 -1.18
CA LEU A 61 -7.82 36.76 -0.83
C LEU A 61 -6.85 36.71 -2.03
N ARG A 62 -7.36 36.65 -3.27
CA ARG A 62 -6.52 36.72 -4.48
C ARG A 62 -5.94 38.11 -4.74
N GLN A 63 -6.59 39.14 -4.24
CA GLN A 63 -6.15 40.54 -4.46
C GLN A 63 -5.18 41.04 -3.39
N SER A 64 -5.01 40.37 -2.26
CA SER A 64 -4.14 40.84 -1.17
C SER A 64 -2.72 40.23 -1.23
N ALA A 65 -1.71 41.09 -1.14
CA ALA A 65 -0.30 40.70 -1.23
C ALA A 65 0.32 40.31 0.13
N ASP A 66 -0.31 40.57 1.27
CA ASP A 66 0.26 40.42 2.61
C ASP A 66 -0.35 39.23 3.38
N LYS A 67 0.50 38.23 3.70
CA LYS A 67 0.11 36.90 4.18
C LYS A 67 0.09 36.75 5.71
N GLY A 68 0.64 37.67 6.46
CA GLY A 68 0.68 37.64 7.93
C GLY A 68 -0.64 37.98 8.59
N ARG A 69 -1.48 38.77 7.93
CA ARG A 69 -2.78 39.26 8.41
C ARG A 69 -3.98 38.45 7.91
N MET A 70 -3.75 37.39 7.14
CA MET A 70 -4.80 36.66 6.40
C MET A 70 -5.88 36.01 7.28
N LEU A 71 -5.54 35.54 8.47
CA LEU A 71 -6.52 34.90 9.37
C LEU A 71 -7.40 35.97 10.04
N GLN A 72 -6.81 37.02 10.51
CA GLN A 72 -7.57 38.16 11.11
C GLN A 72 -8.45 38.87 10.07
N TRP A 73 -7.97 38.92 8.84
CA TRP A 73 -8.70 39.53 7.72
C TRP A 73 -9.85 38.66 7.22
N GLY A 74 -9.66 37.33 7.19
CA GLY A 74 -10.72 36.37 6.88
C GLY A 74 -11.88 36.43 7.87
N ASP A 75 -11.58 36.63 9.15
CA ASP A 75 -12.58 36.79 10.20
C ASP A 75 -13.37 38.10 10.05
N SER A 76 -12.69 39.22 9.75
CA SER A 76 -13.35 40.51 9.55
C SER A 76 -14.22 40.55 8.30
N ILE A 77 -13.81 39.92 7.20
CA ILE A 77 -14.60 39.81 5.97
C ILE A 77 -15.83 38.93 6.21
N LEU A 78 -15.67 37.79 6.90
CA LEU A 78 -16.77 36.90 7.23
C LEU A 78 -17.82 37.61 8.10
N MET A 79 -17.36 38.42 9.06
CA MET A 79 -18.25 39.23 9.93
C MET A 79 -18.97 40.31 9.15
N ALA A 80 -18.29 41.00 8.23
CA ALA A 80 -18.89 42.00 7.37
C ALA A 80 -19.95 41.41 6.43
N GLU A 81 -19.69 40.25 5.84
CA GLU A 81 -20.64 39.53 4.98
C GLU A 81 -21.84 38.96 5.77
N LEU A 82 -21.60 38.47 6.99
CA LEU A 82 -22.67 38.02 7.88
C LEU A 82 -23.60 39.16 8.32
N GLN A 83 -23.06 40.38 8.52
CA GLN A 83 -23.88 41.56 8.81
C GLN A 83 -24.74 41.98 7.64
N LYS A 84 -24.24 41.90 6.40
CA LYS A 84 -24.96 42.21 5.17
C LYS A 84 -25.98 41.12 4.78
N SER A 85 -25.85 39.91 5.33
CA SER A 85 -26.73 38.80 4.97
C SER A 85 -28.13 38.97 5.57
N LYS A 86 -29.20 38.69 4.77
CA LYS A 86 -30.60 38.64 5.21
C LYS A 86 -30.95 37.48 6.16
N MET A 87 -29.95 36.97 6.88
CA MET A 87 -30.14 35.85 7.85
C MET A 87 -30.71 36.38 9.17
N ASN A 88 -31.70 35.64 9.72
CA ASN A 88 -32.25 35.93 11.04
C ASN A 88 -31.20 35.75 12.14
N ASP A 89 -31.22 36.58 13.20
CA ASP A 89 -30.23 36.63 14.29
C ASP A 89 -30.01 35.28 14.99
N ARG A 90 -31.03 34.46 15.16
CA ARG A 90 -30.88 33.07 15.66
C ARG A 90 -30.06 32.19 14.74
N LYS A 91 -30.13 32.39 13.42
CA LYS A 91 -29.32 31.65 12.44
C LYS A 91 -27.86 32.14 12.44
N LYS A 92 -27.66 33.48 12.54
CA LYS A 92 -26.32 34.09 12.67
C LYS A 92 -25.63 33.58 13.91
N ALA A 93 -26.29 33.54 15.06
CA ALA A 93 -25.74 33.04 16.30
C ALA A 93 -25.37 31.54 16.24
N ARG A 94 -26.19 30.71 15.62
CA ARG A 94 -25.85 29.28 15.39
C ARG A 94 -24.64 29.13 14.48
N PHE A 95 -24.56 29.90 13.39
CA PHE A 95 -23.42 29.89 12.48
C PHE A 95 -22.13 30.29 13.21
N MET A 96 -22.16 31.38 13.99
CA MET A 96 -21.00 31.85 14.77
C MET A 96 -20.54 30.82 15.80
N LYS A 97 -21.49 30.12 16.48
CA LYS A 97 -21.14 29.03 17.40
C LYS A 97 -20.44 27.86 16.68
N HIS A 98 -20.88 27.51 15.48
CA HIS A 98 -20.23 26.48 14.67
C HIS A 98 -18.87 26.93 14.14
N TYR A 99 -18.76 28.16 13.70
CA TYR A 99 -17.53 28.79 13.24
C TYR A 99 -16.47 28.85 14.34
N GLY A 100 -16.81 29.28 15.55
CA GLY A 100 -15.92 29.28 16.69
C GLY A 100 -15.45 27.88 17.10
N LYS A 101 -16.29 26.83 16.96
CA LYS A 101 -15.87 25.45 17.14
C LYS A 101 -14.90 25.00 16.03
N LEU A 102 -15.13 25.43 14.82
CA LEU A 102 -14.24 25.14 13.67
C LEU A 102 -12.88 25.82 13.85
N GLN A 103 -12.86 27.10 14.26
CA GLN A 103 -11.60 27.82 14.54
C GLN A 103 -10.80 27.15 15.66
N LYS A 104 -11.43 26.75 16.76
CA LYS A 104 -10.77 26.02 17.84
C LYS A 104 -10.18 24.69 17.35
N ARG A 105 -10.90 23.96 16.49
CA ARG A 105 -10.40 22.73 15.87
C ARG A 105 -9.23 23.01 14.94
N LEU A 106 -9.32 24.04 14.10
CA LEU A 106 -8.24 24.42 13.18
C LEU A 106 -6.97 24.85 13.95
N ALA A 107 -7.11 25.62 15.04
CA ALA A 107 -5.98 25.97 15.88
C ALA A 107 -5.30 24.75 16.54
N LEU A 108 -6.09 23.75 16.97
CA LEU A 108 -5.56 22.49 17.46
C LEU A 108 -4.87 21.68 16.35
N TYR A 109 -5.41 21.68 15.12
CA TYR A 109 -4.78 21.06 13.96
C TYR A 109 -3.46 21.76 13.59
N ASP A 110 -3.42 23.09 13.58
CA ASP A 110 -2.21 23.86 13.31
C ASP A 110 -1.11 23.56 14.34
N LYS A 111 -1.45 23.46 15.62
CA LYS A 111 -0.50 23.09 16.69
C LYS A 111 0.01 21.66 16.49
N ARG A 112 -0.86 20.71 16.13
CA ARG A 112 -0.48 19.32 15.83
C ARG A 112 0.34 19.21 14.56
N LEU A 113 -0.04 19.92 13.49
CA LEU A 113 0.71 19.95 12.23
C LEU A 113 2.09 20.59 12.42
N PHE A 114 2.21 21.63 13.22
CA PHE A 114 3.50 22.23 13.58
C PHE A 114 4.38 21.23 14.34
N TRP A 115 3.82 20.50 15.30
CA TRP A 115 4.54 19.46 16.04
C TRP A 115 4.99 18.33 15.11
N VAL A 116 4.11 17.80 14.24
CA VAL A 116 4.46 16.81 13.23
C VAL A 116 5.52 17.33 12.27
N ASP A 117 5.40 18.57 11.78
CA ASP A 117 6.41 19.18 10.89
C ASP A 117 7.77 19.33 11.59
N SER A 118 7.79 19.69 12.87
CA SER A 118 9.02 19.81 13.64
C SER A 118 9.69 18.45 13.87
N LEU A 119 8.93 17.40 14.18
CA LEU A 119 9.45 16.04 14.28
C LEU A 119 9.99 15.52 12.96
N LEU A 120 9.25 15.74 11.85
CA LEU A 120 9.69 15.37 10.52
C LEU A 120 10.91 16.17 10.09
N ALA A 121 11.00 17.45 10.47
CA ALA A 121 12.17 18.28 10.23
C ALA A 121 13.39 17.78 11.00
N ALA A 122 13.23 17.48 12.28
CA ALA A 122 14.31 16.92 13.10
C ALA A 122 14.82 15.59 12.53
N LYS A 123 13.92 14.69 12.17
CA LYS A 123 14.25 13.42 11.50
C LYS A 123 14.89 13.64 10.13
N TYR A 124 14.40 14.58 9.34
CA TYR A 124 14.91 14.88 8.00
C TYR A 124 16.28 15.57 8.05
N ASN A 125 16.55 16.42 9.03
CA ASN A 125 17.81 17.12 9.17
C ASN A 125 18.89 16.29 9.88
N ASN A 126 18.51 15.21 10.57
CA ASN A 126 19.46 14.30 11.21
C ASN A 126 20.20 13.48 10.14
N VAL A 127 21.50 13.76 9.97
CA VAL A 127 22.37 13.10 9.00
C VAL A 127 23.12 11.95 9.71
N THR A 128 22.59 10.73 9.56
CA THR A 128 23.19 9.50 10.09
C THR A 128 23.93 8.69 9.01
N PHE A 129 24.12 9.25 7.83
CA PHE A 129 24.72 8.62 6.65
C PHE A 129 25.92 9.40 6.14
N ASP A 130 26.76 8.74 5.34
CA ASP A 130 27.91 9.33 4.67
C ASP A 130 27.42 10.17 3.46
N THR A 131 27.62 11.47 3.55
CA THR A 131 27.17 12.43 2.52
C THR A 131 27.90 12.31 1.18
N ALA A 132 29.03 11.60 1.15
CA ALA A 132 29.72 11.25 -0.10
C ALA A 132 28.96 10.17 -0.87
N TYR A 133 28.21 9.30 -0.20
CA TYR A 133 27.46 8.18 -0.78
C TYR A 133 25.98 8.44 -0.90
N ILE A 134 25.37 9.11 0.07
CA ILE A 134 23.93 9.31 0.15
C ILE A 134 23.63 10.79 0.38
N THR A 135 22.58 11.29 -0.21
CA THR A 135 22.05 12.62 0.11
C THR A 135 20.51 12.59 0.14
N ARG A 136 19.93 13.62 0.72
CA ARG A 136 18.48 13.86 0.63
C ARG A 136 18.18 14.85 -0.48
N PRO A 137 17.04 14.70 -1.18
CA PRO A 137 16.58 15.73 -2.10
C PRO A 137 16.46 17.08 -1.37
N LYS A 138 16.78 18.17 -2.06
CA LYS A 138 16.62 19.53 -1.51
C LYS A 138 15.14 19.90 -1.36
N GLU A 139 14.33 19.35 -2.23
CA GLU A 139 12.88 19.54 -2.30
C GLU A 139 12.20 18.77 -1.17
N ARG A 140 11.21 19.40 -0.55
CA ARG A 140 10.49 18.80 0.58
C ARG A 140 9.29 17.95 0.17
N TRP A 141 8.68 18.27 -0.97
CA TRP A 141 7.51 17.61 -1.50
C TRP A 141 7.87 16.71 -2.67
N THR A 142 7.22 15.58 -2.74
CA THR A 142 7.31 14.65 -3.86
C THR A 142 5.90 14.19 -4.23
N VAL A 143 5.57 14.26 -5.51
CA VAL A 143 4.35 13.68 -6.08
C VAL A 143 4.74 12.60 -7.06
N LYS A 144 4.07 11.45 -7.00
CA LYS A 144 4.31 10.30 -7.87
C LYS A 144 3.00 9.75 -8.43
N MET A 145 3.05 9.35 -9.68
CA MET A 145 2.07 8.44 -10.30
C MET A 145 2.72 7.06 -10.40
N LEU A 146 1.97 6.04 -10.07
CA LEU A 146 2.47 4.66 -10.05
C LEU A 146 1.45 3.74 -10.75
N GLY A 147 1.98 2.87 -11.61
CA GLY A 147 1.27 1.69 -12.10
C GLY A 147 1.85 0.46 -11.40
N ASN A 148 1.03 -0.37 -10.80
CA ASN A 148 1.46 -1.63 -10.19
C ASN A 148 0.83 -2.79 -10.95
N LEU A 149 1.61 -3.83 -11.15
CA LEU A 149 1.17 -5.13 -11.67
C LEU A 149 1.65 -6.20 -10.69
N SER A 150 0.77 -7.10 -10.27
CA SER A 150 1.11 -8.21 -9.37
C SER A 150 0.43 -9.51 -9.78
N GLY A 151 1.09 -10.62 -9.48
CA GLY A 151 0.59 -11.96 -9.69
C GLY A 151 1.04 -12.90 -8.58
N ALA A 152 0.34 -14.03 -8.46
CA ALA A 152 0.69 -15.10 -7.54
C ALA A 152 0.36 -16.46 -8.18
N ASP A 153 1.20 -17.45 -7.95
CA ASP A 153 0.95 -18.83 -8.34
C ASP A 153 1.30 -19.79 -7.20
N ILE A 154 0.64 -20.93 -7.21
CA ILE A 154 0.81 -22.02 -6.27
C ILE A 154 1.01 -23.29 -7.08
N GLN A 155 2.04 -24.04 -6.75
CA GLN A 155 2.30 -25.36 -7.29
C GLN A 155 2.39 -26.35 -6.14
N THR A 156 1.65 -27.45 -6.22
CA THR A 156 1.75 -28.57 -5.28
C THR A 156 2.23 -29.80 -6.01
N ASN A 157 3.18 -30.49 -5.41
CA ASN A 157 3.66 -31.79 -5.86
C ASN A 157 3.40 -32.82 -4.74
N THR A 158 2.75 -33.91 -5.08
CA THR A 158 2.41 -34.99 -4.13
C THR A 158 2.62 -36.32 -4.83
N LYS A 159 3.08 -37.33 -4.11
CA LYS A 159 3.11 -38.71 -4.57
C LYS A 159 2.22 -39.56 -3.67
N GLU A 160 1.22 -40.20 -4.23
CA GLU A 160 0.32 -41.10 -3.50
C GLU A 160 0.16 -42.39 -4.28
N GLY A 161 0.38 -43.53 -3.63
CA GLY A 161 0.30 -44.86 -4.27
C GLY A 161 1.25 -45.05 -5.46
N GLY A 162 2.41 -44.35 -5.50
CA GLY A 162 3.37 -44.38 -6.62
C GLY A 162 2.99 -43.48 -7.81
N VAL A 163 1.86 -42.81 -7.76
CA VAL A 163 1.42 -41.85 -8.78
C VAL A 163 1.81 -40.43 -8.34
N ALA A 164 2.42 -39.69 -9.26
CA ALA A 164 2.76 -38.27 -9.02
C ALA A 164 1.58 -37.36 -9.40
N TYR A 165 1.22 -36.48 -8.51
CA TYR A 165 0.20 -35.43 -8.70
C TYR A 165 0.89 -34.07 -8.69
N GLU A 166 0.71 -33.34 -9.75
CA GLU A 166 1.21 -31.98 -9.85
C GLU A 166 0.02 -31.02 -10.09
N THR A 167 -0.22 -30.12 -9.15
CA THR A 167 -1.23 -29.07 -9.32
C THR A 167 -0.55 -27.72 -9.51
N LYS A 168 -0.93 -26.97 -10.52
CA LYS A 168 -0.45 -25.63 -10.77
C LYS A 168 -1.63 -24.68 -10.97
N VAL A 169 -1.76 -23.72 -10.09
CA VAL A 169 -2.80 -22.69 -10.15
C VAL A 169 -2.22 -21.30 -10.04
N MET A 170 -2.76 -20.37 -10.79
CA MET A 170 -2.34 -18.96 -10.79
C MET A 170 -3.54 -18.05 -10.56
N ALA A 171 -3.34 -16.99 -9.80
CA ALA A 171 -4.32 -15.93 -9.63
C ALA A 171 -4.32 -14.99 -10.85
N ASP A 172 -5.45 -14.36 -11.14
CA ASP A 172 -5.52 -13.32 -12.16
C ASP A 172 -4.53 -12.20 -11.86
N PHE A 173 -3.93 -11.63 -12.90
CA PHE A 173 -3.07 -10.47 -12.74
C PHE A 173 -3.84 -9.26 -12.20
N ARG A 174 -3.26 -8.60 -11.23
CA ARG A 174 -3.86 -7.42 -10.60
C ARG A 174 -3.12 -6.17 -11.02
N GLY A 175 -3.81 -5.31 -11.76
CA GLY A 175 -3.33 -3.99 -12.12
C GLY A 175 -3.92 -2.91 -11.22
N THR A 176 -3.10 -2.01 -10.67
CA THR A 176 -3.57 -0.85 -9.90
C THR A 176 -2.88 0.43 -10.37
N LEU A 177 -3.63 1.51 -10.40
CA LEU A 177 -3.11 2.86 -10.60
C LEU A 177 -3.11 3.59 -9.26
N SER A 178 -2.02 4.30 -8.97
CA SER A 178 -1.85 4.97 -7.69
C SER A 178 -1.29 6.38 -7.86
N MET A 179 -1.74 7.28 -6.99
CA MET A 179 -1.10 8.58 -6.78
C MET A 179 -0.50 8.61 -5.38
N ALA A 180 0.73 9.09 -5.28
CA ALA A 180 1.41 9.24 -4.00
C ALA A 180 1.90 10.66 -3.81
N VAL A 181 1.75 11.17 -2.60
CA VAL A 181 2.28 12.46 -2.16
C VAL A 181 3.16 12.21 -0.94
N ALA A 182 4.36 12.72 -0.97
CA ALA A 182 5.28 12.62 0.16
C ALA A 182 5.80 13.99 0.57
N TYR A 183 5.94 14.17 1.89
CA TYR A 183 6.55 15.34 2.51
C TYR A 183 7.70 14.91 3.41
N ARG A 184 8.90 15.45 3.16
CA ARG A 184 10.13 15.11 3.90
C ARG A 184 10.36 13.58 4.00
N GLY A 185 10.07 12.85 2.92
CA GLY A 185 10.29 11.41 2.83
C GLY A 185 9.21 10.53 3.44
N MET A 186 8.21 11.10 4.13
CA MET A 186 7.00 10.38 4.52
C MET A 186 5.90 10.62 3.50
N GLY A 187 5.29 9.56 3.00
CA GLY A 187 4.30 9.65 1.94
C GLY A 187 3.06 8.81 2.19
N LEU A 188 1.98 9.26 1.58
CA LEU A 188 0.72 8.54 1.48
C LEU A 188 0.41 8.30 0.01
N SER A 189 -0.10 7.12 -0.31
CA SER A 189 -0.58 6.80 -1.66
C SER A 189 -2.00 6.28 -1.62
N LEU A 190 -2.77 6.67 -2.63
CA LEU A 190 -4.10 6.14 -2.90
C LEU A 190 -4.02 5.29 -4.17
N SER A 191 -4.50 4.07 -4.09
CA SER A 191 -4.48 3.09 -5.18
C SER A 191 -5.90 2.72 -5.57
N VAL A 192 -6.14 2.63 -6.86
CA VAL A 192 -7.39 2.22 -7.45
C VAL A 192 -7.13 1.03 -8.37
N ASN A 193 -7.93 -0.02 -8.24
CA ASN A 193 -7.94 -1.14 -9.16
C ASN A 193 -9.10 -0.98 -10.16
N PRO A 194 -8.83 -0.66 -11.45
CA PRO A 194 -9.88 -0.45 -12.45
C PRO A 194 -10.73 -1.70 -12.69
N ALA A 195 -10.11 -2.89 -12.69
CA ALA A 195 -10.84 -4.16 -12.89
C ALA A 195 -11.81 -4.45 -11.72
N LYS A 196 -11.43 -4.06 -10.49
CA LYS A 196 -12.31 -4.18 -9.32
C LYS A 196 -13.48 -3.19 -9.40
N LEU A 197 -13.24 -1.96 -9.85
CA LEU A 197 -14.32 -0.97 -10.07
C LEU A 197 -15.29 -1.43 -11.16
N ALA A 198 -14.81 -2.14 -12.18
CA ALA A 198 -15.62 -2.72 -13.24
C ALA A 198 -16.30 -4.06 -12.83
N GLY A 199 -16.19 -4.52 -11.58
CA GLY A 199 -16.77 -5.76 -11.11
C GLY A 199 -16.07 -7.04 -11.61
N LYS A 200 -15.00 -6.91 -12.42
CA LYS A 200 -14.32 -8.04 -13.06
C LYS A 200 -13.35 -8.80 -12.16
N ASN A 201 -12.94 -8.22 -11.03
CA ASN A 201 -12.01 -8.83 -10.08
C ASN A 201 -12.50 -8.62 -8.65
N LYS A 202 -12.59 -9.71 -7.86
CA LYS A 202 -13.01 -9.70 -6.45
C LYS A 202 -11.82 -9.78 -5.48
N ASP A 203 -10.60 -9.85 -5.97
CA ASP A 203 -9.40 -9.96 -5.15
C ASP A 203 -9.13 -8.70 -4.35
N TYR A 204 -8.57 -8.88 -3.17
CA TYR A 204 -8.15 -7.79 -2.30
C TYR A 204 -6.66 -7.93 -1.98
N GLU A 205 -5.91 -6.85 -2.13
CA GLU A 205 -4.49 -6.79 -1.79
C GLU A 205 -4.19 -5.50 -1.01
N LEU A 206 -3.61 -5.66 0.18
CA LEU A 206 -3.10 -4.56 0.98
C LEU A 206 -1.59 -4.68 1.09
N ASN A 207 -0.87 -3.61 0.75
CA ASN A 207 0.57 -3.54 0.82
C ASN A 207 1.01 -2.33 1.64
N LEU A 208 1.67 -2.59 2.76
CA LEU A 208 2.32 -1.57 3.58
C LEU A 208 3.83 -1.79 3.54
N ASN A 209 4.56 -0.79 3.14
CA ASN A 209 6.02 -0.87 3.05
C ASN A 209 6.64 0.34 3.73
N SER A 210 7.65 0.12 4.56
CA SER A 210 8.44 1.19 5.15
C SER A 210 9.92 0.89 4.97
N TYR A 211 10.64 1.83 4.38
CA TYR A 211 12.06 1.70 4.09
C TYR A 211 12.83 2.82 4.76
N SER A 212 13.76 2.45 5.64
CA SER A 212 14.82 3.32 6.14
C SER A 212 16.18 2.84 5.64
N ASN A 213 17.25 3.59 5.88
CA ASN A 213 18.58 3.14 5.51
C ASN A 213 19.07 1.94 6.35
N ARG A 214 18.58 1.80 7.59
CA ARG A 214 19.05 0.79 8.53
C ARG A 214 18.14 -0.44 8.61
N TYR A 215 16.84 -0.26 8.52
CA TYR A 215 15.85 -1.34 8.59
C TYR A 215 14.67 -1.03 7.68
N GLY A 216 13.96 -2.07 7.32
CA GLY A 216 12.73 -1.96 6.57
C GLY A 216 11.79 -3.11 6.88
N PHE A 217 10.53 -2.90 6.58
CA PHE A 217 9.53 -3.94 6.65
C PHE A 217 8.54 -3.83 5.49
N ASP A 218 8.06 -4.97 5.09
CA ASP A 218 7.01 -5.14 4.09
C ASP A 218 5.89 -5.97 4.71
N VAL A 219 4.66 -5.48 4.64
CA VAL A 219 3.45 -6.20 5.02
C VAL A 219 2.60 -6.35 3.78
N VAL A 220 2.26 -7.57 3.44
CA VAL A 220 1.43 -7.88 2.28
C VAL A 220 0.30 -8.81 2.72
N TYR A 221 -0.93 -8.34 2.61
CA TYR A 221 -2.11 -9.17 2.77
C TYR A 221 -2.77 -9.36 1.41
N LEU A 222 -3.09 -10.61 1.09
CA LEU A 222 -3.75 -11.03 -0.13
C LEU A 222 -4.96 -11.87 0.20
N ALA A 223 -6.11 -11.52 -0.35
CA ALA A 223 -7.30 -12.38 -0.40
C ALA A 223 -7.70 -12.53 -1.87
N SER A 224 -7.60 -13.75 -2.41
CA SER A 224 -7.88 -14.04 -3.81
C SER A 224 -8.82 -15.24 -3.94
N LYS A 225 -9.76 -15.12 -4.86
CA LYS A 225 -10.69 -16.19 -5.29
C LYS A 225 -10.62 -16.41 -6.80
N THR A 226 -9.58 -15.89 -7.46
CA THR A 226 -9.44 -15.95 -8.92
C THR A 226 -8.44 -17.00 -9.39
N TYR A 227 -7.98 -17.86 -8.49
CA TYR A 227 -7.07 -18.94 -8.85
C TYR A 227 -7.71 -19.90 -9.85
N HIS A 228 -6.96 -20.21 -10.90
CA HIS A 228 -7.32 -21.17 -11.94
C HIS A 228 -6.06 -21.87 -12.45
N GLY A 229 -6.22 -23.04 -13.04
CA GLY A 229 -5.06 -23.79 -13.52
C GLY A 229 -5.41 -25.20 -13.87
N HIS A 230 -4.52 -26.14 -13.54
CA HIS A 230 -4.71 -27.54 -13.84
C HIS A 230 -4.01 -28.44 -12.82
N MET A 231 -4.48 -29.67 -12.76
CA MET A 231 -3.86 -30.76 -12.05
C MET A 231 -3.49 -31.87 -13.05
N ASN A 232 -2.26 -32.34 -12.99
CA ASN A 232 -1.77 -33.47 -13.74
C ASN A 232 -1.82 -34.72 -12.85
N LEU A 233 -2.49 -35.79 -13.31
CA LEU A 233 -2.59 -37.09 -12.66
C LEU A 233 -1.97 -38.14 -13.58
N GLY A 234 -0.70 -38.48 -13.39
CA GLY A 234 -0.02 -39.43 -14.26
C GLY A 234 -0.18 -39.07 -15.74
N SER A 235 -1.04 -39.80 -16.48
CA SER A 235 -1.33 -39.52 -17.90
C SER A 235 -2.53 -38.59 -18.13
N GLY A 236 -3.28 -38.22 -17.09
CA GLY A 236 -4.49 -37.36 -17.18
C GLY A 236 -4.24 -35.93 -16.76
N ARG A 237 -5.03 -34.99 -17.31
CA ARG A 237 -5.06 -33.58 -16.90
C ARG A 237 -6.48 -33.18 -16.56
N ILE A 238 -6.64 -32.50 -15.42
CA ILE A 238 -7.91 -31.96 -14.95
C ILE A 238 -7.73 -30.45 -14.88
N ASP A 239 -8.62 -29.70 -15.53
CA ASP A 239 -8.62 -28.24 -15.44
C ASP A 239 -9.31 -27.78 -14.15
N ILE A 240 -8.73 -26.77 -13.48
CA ILE A 240 -9.24 -26.16 -12.25
C ILE A 240 -9.83 -24.81 -12.63
N PRO A 241 -11.17 -24.67 -12.60
CA PRO A 241 -11.84 -23.43 -12.96
C PRO A 241 -11.64 -22.35 -11.89
N LYS A 242 -11.92 -21.08 -12.27
CA LYS A 242 -11.90 -19.96 -11.32
C LYS A 242 -12.95 -20.14 -10.25
N GLY A 243 -12.55 -19.87 -9.00
CA GLY A 243 -13.43 -19.96 -7.84
C GLY A 243 -13.24 -21.23 -7.02
N MET A 244 -12.76 -22.31 -7.63
CA MET A 244 -12.50 -23.57 -6.95
C MET A 244 -11.38 -23.47 -5.90
N VAL A 245 -10.39 -22.60 -6.12
CA VAL A 245 -9.29 -22.36 -5.17
C VAL A 245 -9.36 -20.92 -4.67
N SER A 246 -9.39 -20.76 -3.36
CA SER A 246 -9.32 -19.47 -2.69
C SER A 246 -8.16 -19.43 -1.70
N GLN A 247 -7.51 -18.26 -1.58
CA GLN A 247 -6.38 -18.07 -0.68
C GLN A 247 -6.49 -16.73 0.06
N ASN A 248 -6.25 -16.79 1.37
CA ASN A 248 -5.93 -15.64 2.20
C ASN A 248 -4.49 -15.80 2.69
N ALA A 249 -3.64 -14.82 2.43
CA ALA A 249 -2.23 -14.87 2.81
C ALA A 249 -1.77 -13.56 3.43
N LEU A 250 -1.00 -13.65 4.51
CA LEU A 250 -0.32 -12.53 5.18
C LEU A 250 1.18 -12.81 5.16
N ASN A 251 1.94 -11.94 4.49
CA ASN A 251 3.39 -11.98 4.50
C ASN A 251 3.93 -10.77 5.24
N LEU A 252 4.78 -11.01 6.21
CA LEU A 252 5.52 -9.99 6.95
C LEU A 252 7.00 -10.23 6.70
N ASN A 253 7.71 -9.21 6.24
CA ASN A 253 9.16 -9.28 6.04
C ASN A 253 9.81 -8.12 6.78
N PHE A 254 10.78 -8.43 7.60
CA PHE A 254 11.63 -7.46 8.28
C PHE A 254 13.10 -7.70 7.87
N TYR A 255 13.85 -6.63 7.72
CA TYR A 255 15.27 -6.73 7.46
C TYR A 255 16.05 -5.58 8.10
N TYR A 256 17.30 -5.89 8.47
CA TYR A 256 18.31 -4.97 8.99
C TYR A 256 19.47 -4.87 8.01
N VAL A 257 19.99 -3.66 7.80
CA VAL A 257 21.02 -3.30 6.84
C VAL A 257 22.27 -2.86 7.59
N PHE A 258 23.40 -3.58 7.41
CA PHE A 258 24.63 -3.29 8.14
C PHE A 258 25.33 -2.03 7.64
N ASN A 259 25.45 -1.85 6.31
CA ASN A 259 26.11 -0.69 5.72
C ASN A 259 25.15 0.50 5.49
N SER A 260 24.29 0.78 6.47
CA SER A 260 23.24 1.81 6.39
C SER A 260 23.79 3.24 6.19
N ARG A 261 25.07 3.47 6.45
CA ARG A 261 25.72 4.78 6.24
C ARG A 261 26.03 5.05 4.77
N ARG A 262 26.29 4.03 3.96
CA ARG A 262 26.70 4.18 2.54
C ARG A 262 25.68 3.60 1.57
N PHE A 263 24.81 2.69 2.01
CA PHE A 263 23.80 2.04 1.21
C PHE A 263 22.39 2.53 1.59
N SER A 264 21.53 2.77 0.61
CA SER A 264 20.17 3.28 0.84
C SER A 264 19.11 2.53 0.05
N PHE A 265 18.30 1.70 0.71
CA PHE A 265 17.06 1.16 0.14
C PHE A 265 16.07 2.25 -0.27
N PRO A 266 15.84 3.30 0.57
CA PRO A 266 14.93 4.36 0.21
C PRO A 266 15.31 5.11 -1.08
N ALA A 267 16.58 5.13 -1.46
CA ALA A 267 16.98 5.73 -2.74
C ALA A 267 16.35 4.99 -3.93
N ALA A 268 16.29 3.66 -3.88
CA ALA A 268 15.76 2.82 -4.95
C ALA A 268 14.23 2.69 -4.90
N PHE A 269 13.62 2.49 -3.71
CA PHE A 269 12.21 2.09 -3.58
C PHE A 269 11.25 3.21 -3.24
N SER A 270 11.63 4.17 -2.41
CA SER A 270 10.77 5.31 -2.03
C SER A 270 11.19 6.65 -2.64
N GLN A 271 12.42 6.75 -3.18
CA GLN A 271 13.03 7.95 -3.75
C GLN A 271 13.12 9.12 -2.75
N SER A 272 13.10 8.82 -1.46
CA SER A 272 13.25 9.78 -0.36
C SER A 272 14.71 10.15 -0.07
N TYR A 273 15.64 9.41 -0.67
CA TYR A 273 17.09 9.64 -0.68
C TYR A 273 17.62 9.57 -2.10
N VAL A 274 18.84 10.02 -2.31
CA VAL A 274 19.61 9.90 -3.56
C VAL A 274 20.92 9.18 -3.24
N GLN A 275 21.16 8.05 -3.90
CA GLN A 275 22.44 7.36 -3.88
C GLN A 275 23.40 8.05 -4.85
N LYS A 276 24.55 8.52 -4.40
CA LYS A 276 25.54 9.26 -5.19
C LYS A 276 26.69 8.37 -5.71
N ARG A 277 27.03 7.34 -4.96
CA ARG A 277 28.08 6.36 -5.29
C ARG A 277 27.54 4.96 -5.06
N SER A 278 28.03 4.01 -5.84
CA SER A 278 27.69 2.60 -5.68
C SER A 278 28.10 2.09 -4.30
N ALA A 279 27.25 1.26 -3.71
CA ALA A 279 27.50 0.66 -2.41
C ALA A 279 26.72 -0.64 -2.26
N GLY A 280 27.31 -1.60 -1.57
CA GLY A 280 26.66 -2.84 -1.19
C GLY A 280 26.49 -2.97 0.32
N THR A 281 25.68 -3.93 0.72
CA THR A 281 25.43 -4.23 2.14
C THR A 281 25.06 -5.67 2.35
N LEU A 282 25.54 -6.23 3.44
CA LEU A 282 24.95 -7.42 4.04
C LEU A 282 23.65 -7.05 4.73
N MET A 283 22.71 -7.97 4.75
CA MET A 283 21.43 -7.87 5.41
C MET A 283 21.14 -9.12 6.22
N VAL A 284 20.45 -8.97 7.32
CA VAL A 284 19.76 -10.05 8.02
C VAL A 284 18.29 -9.76 8.02
N GLY A 285 17.47 -10.79 7.99
CA GLY A 285 16.03 -10.61 7.95
C GLY A 285 15.27 -11.73 8.60
N ALA A 286 14.02 -11.44 8.88
CA ALA A 286 13.03 -12.40 9.36
C ALA A 286 11.76 -12.24 8.51
N SER A 287 11.15 -13.37 8.20
CA SER A 287 9.92 -13.44 7.41
C SER A 287 8.88 -14.27 8.16
N PHE A 288 7.65 -13.81 8.16
CA PHE A 288 6.50 -14.59 8.58
C PHE A 288 5.56 -14.76 7.39
N ASP A 289 5.13 -15.97 7.13
CA ASP A 289 4.18 -16.31 6.09
C ASP A 289 3.01 -17.10 6.70
N GLY A 290 1.86 -16.44 6.82
CA GLY A 290 0.61 -17.05 7.26
C GLY A 290 -0.35 -17.15 6.08
N SER A 291 -0.84 -18.36 5.76
CA SER A 291 -1.81 -18.52 4.68
C SER A 291 -2.86 -19.59 4.97
N LYS A 292 -4.07 -19.35 4.45
CA LYS A 292 -5.16 -20.30 4.38
C LYS A 292 -5.57 -20.44 2.92
N THR A 293 -5.38 -21.62 2.36
CA THR A 293 -5.82 -21.99 1.01
C THR A 293 -6.95 -23.00 1.14
N VAL A 294 -8.07 -22.75 0.49
CA VAL A 294 -9.23 -23.67 0.44
C VAL A 294 -9.41 -24.11 -1.00
N VAL A 295 -9.47 -25.39 -1.19
CA VAL A 295 -9.70 -26.05 -2.49
C VAL A 295 -11.05 -26.74 -2.44
N GLY A 296 -11.85 -26.68 -3.49
CA GLY A 296 -13.17 -27.32 -3.56
C GLY A 296 -14.33 -26.44 -3.12
N THR A 297 -14.22 -25.11 -3.25
CA THR A 297 -15.30 -24.16 -2.90
C THR A 297 -16.34 -23.97 -4.01
N ASP A 298 -16.29 -24.73 -5.08
CA ASP A 298 -17.19 -24.55 -6.21
C ASP A 298 -18.60 -25.05 -5.89
N VAL A 299 -19.58 -24.16 -6.11
CA VAL A 299 -21.00 -24.45 -5.90
C VAL A 299 -21.55 -25.43 -6.96
N GLU A 300 -20.88 -25.53 -8.13
CA GLU A 300 -21.31 -26.39 -9.24
C GLU A 300 -20.94 -27.87 -9.04
N HIS A 301 -19.99 -28.20 -8.14
CA HIS A 301 -19.55 -29.56 -7.83
C HIS A 301 -19.59 -29.81 -6.31
N PRO A 302 -20.78 -29.92 -5.70
CA PRO A 302 -20.93 -30.13 -4.25
C PRO A 302 -20.40 -31.47 -3.72
N SER A 303 -20.03 -32.39 -4.60
CA SER A 303 -19.47 -33.71 -4.24
C SER A 303 -18.01 -33.69 -3.81
N LEU A 304 -17.28 -32.58 -4.04
CA LEU A 304 -15.90 -32.42 -3.59
C LEU A 304 -15.88 -31.74 -2.21
N GLN A 305 -15.55 -32.52 -1.19
CA GLN A 305 -15.37 -31.99 0.15
C GLN A 305 -14.18 -31.01 0.16
N PRO A 306 -14.35 -29.76 0.71
CA PRO A 306 -13.30 -28.76 0.67
C PRO A 306 -12.10 -29.16 1.53
N ILE A 307 -10.91 -29.08 0.95
CA ILE A 307 -9.65 -29.26 1.68
C ILE A 307 -9.11 -27.88 2.01
N THR A 308 -8.81 -27.64 3.28
CA THR A 308 -8.16 -26.42 3.76
C THR A 308 -6.70 -26.69 4.09
N ILE A 309 -5.80 -25.95 3.49
CA ILE A 309 -4.35 -25.95 3.79
C ILE A 309 -4.05 -24.68 4.58
N ARG A 310 -3.48 -24.82 5.77
CA ARG A 310 -3.03 -23.69 6.60
C ARG A 310 -1.55 -23.78 6.83
N LEU A 311 -0.86 -22.68 6.57
CA LEU A 311 0.57 -22.53 6.76
C LEU A 311 0.83 -21.34 7.69
N ASN A 312 1.71 -21.54 8.65
CA ASN A 312 2.21 -20.49 9.53
C ASN A 312 3.71 -20.74 9.73
N GLU A 313 4.52 -20.04 8.97
CA GLU A 313 5.96 -20.23 8.89
C GLU A 313 6.68 -18.97 9.38
N PHE A 314 7.68 -19.16 10.22
CA PHE A 314 8.61 -18.10 10.59
C PHE A 314 10.01 -18.49 10.14
N ALA A 315 10.63 -17.61 9.36
CA ALA A 315 11.92 -17.85 8.74
C ALA A 315 12.90 -16.71 9.07
N VAL A 316 14.18 -17.07 9.20
CA VAL A 316 15.27 -16.13 9.41
C VAL A 316 16.39 -16.38 8.40
N GLY A 317 17.14 -15.33 8.06
CA GLY A 317 18.22 -15.50 7.11
C GLY A 317 19.08 -14.28 6.91
N ALA A 318 20.01 -14.42 6.00
CA ALA A 318 20.95 -13.37 5.62
C ALA A 318 20.99 -13.23 4.10
N GLY A 319 21.30 -12.04 3.65
CA GLY A 319 21.34 -11.73 2.24
C GLY A 319 22.28 -10.58 1.91
N TYR A 320 22.25 -10.20 0.65
CA TYR A 320 23.08 -9.11 0.15
C TYR A 320 22.26 -8.20 -0.78
N GLY A 321 22.57 -6.91 -0.73
CA GLY A 321 22.01 -5.91 -1.62
C GLY A 321 23.09 -4.98 -2.16
N TYR A 322 22.92 -4.56 -3.43
CA TYR A 322 23.83 -3.66 -4.11
C TYR A 322 23.08 -2.56 -4.84
N ASN A 323 23.53 -1.32 -4.64
CA ASN A 323 23.11 -0.14 -5.40
C ASN A 323 24.23 0.23 -6.37
N LEU A 324 24.01 0.08 -7.66
CA LEU A 324 24.90 0.49 -8.74
C LEU A 324 24.47 1.88 -9.23
N VAL A 325 25.32 2.86 -9.06
CA VAL A 325 25.14 4.21 -9.61
C VAL A 325 25.90 4.32 -10.93
N ALA A 326 25.18 4.46 -12.04
CA ALA A 326 25.77 4.61 -13.37
C ALA A 326 25.62 6.07 -13.82
N GLY A 327 26.73 6.80 -13.78
CA GLY A 327 26.77 8.23 -14.06
C GLY A 327 26.03 9.06 -13.01
N LYS A 328 25.46 10.22 -13.42
CA LYS A 328 24.81 11.16 -12.50
C LYS A 328 23.29 10.94 -12.33
N HIS A 329 22.72 10.07 -13.16
CA HIS A 329 21.27 10.00 -13.32
C HIS A 329 20.66 8.63 -13.08
N LEU A 330 21.45 7.54 -13.23
CA LEU A 330 20.95 6.17 -13.18
C LEU A 330 21.33 5.50 -11.87
N LEU A 331 20.34 4.85 -11.26
CA LEU A 331 20.51 3.96 -10.10
C LEU A 331 19.86 2.62 -10.42
N PHE A 332 20.63 1.55 -10.30
CA PHE A 332 20.13 0.18 -10.31
C PHE A 332 20.28 -0.43 -8.94
N HIS A 333 19.32 -1.21 -8.53
CA HIS A 333 19.35 -1.96 -7.28
C HIS A 333 19.07 -3.42 -7.55
N LEU A 334 19.82 -4.29 -6.90
CA LEU A 334 19.53 -5.71 -6.83
C LEU A 334 19.82 -6.20 -5.40
N SER A 335 18.91 -6.99 -4.85
CA SER A 335 19.11 -7.65 -3.55
C SER A 335 18.39 -8.98 -3.51
N ALA A 336 18.98 -9.91 -2.75
CA ALA A 336 18.38 -11.20 -2.44
C ALA A 336 18.54 -11.48 -0.94
N LEU A 337 17.46 -11.95 -0.33
CA LEU A 337 17.38 -12.32 1.08
C LEU A 337 16.78 -13.73 1.16
N PRO A 338 17.61 -14.79 1.06
CA PRO A 338 17.20 -16.13 1.41
C PRO A 338 17.01 -16.23 2.92
N THR A 339 15.94 -16.90 3.34
CA THR A 339 15.60 -17.21 4.73
C THR A 339 15.21 -18.67 4.84
N ILE A 340 15.54 -19.28 5.97
CA ILE A 340 15.26 -20.67 6.28
C ILE A 340 14.19 -20.69 7.36
N THR A 341 13.16 -21.50 7.19
CA THR A 341 12.07 -21.66 8.16
C THR A 341 12.62 -22.31 9.43
N VAL A 342 12.52 -21.62 10.55
CA VAL A 342 12.96 -22.08 11.87
C VAL A 342 11.80 -22.54 12.74
N TYR A 343 10.57 -22.15 12.36
CA TYR A 343 9.34 -22.61 13.00
C TYR A 343 8.25 -22.72 11.97
N SER A 344 7.50 -23.83 11.99
CA SER A 344 6.31 -24.03 11.18
C SER A 344 5.19 -24.68 12.01
N HIS A 345 3.97 -24.24 11.78
CA HIS A 345 2.75 -24.87 12.27
C HIS A 345 1.76 -25.00 11.13
N ASP A 346 1.94 -26.07 10.36
CA ASP A 346 1.27 -26.27 9.10
C ASP A 346 0.43 -27.53 9.15
N TYR A 347 -0.80 -27.44 8.65
CA TYR A 347 -1.73 -28.58 8.66
C TYR A 347 -2.76 -28.48 7.55
N THR A 348 -3.29 -29.65 7.17
CA THR A 348 -4.45 -29.79 6.30
C THR A 348 -5.68 -30.11 7.13
N GLU A 349 -6.81 -29.54 6.78
CA GLU A 349 -8.12 -29.84 7.33
C GLU A 349 -9.00 -30.38 6.19
N SER A 350 -9.55 -31.57 6.35
CA SER A 350 -10.56 -32.14 5.45
C SER A 350 -11.82 -32.51 6.26
N ALA A 351 -12.99 -32.25 5.69
CA ALA A 351 -14.22 -32.74 6.26
C ALA A 351 -14.42 -34.21 5.79
N THR A 352 -14.74 -35.10 6.69
CA THR A 352 -15.10 -36.47 6.38
C THR A 352 -16.50 -36.68 6.92
N GLU A 353 -17.42 -37.12 6.05
CA GLU A 353 -18.74 -37.55 6.50
C GLU A 353 -18.65 -39.03 6.96
N THR A 354 -18.88 -39.22 8.25
CA THR A 354 -19.03 -40.53 8.87
C THR A 354 -20.50 -40.75 9.24
N LEU A 355 -21.00 -41.96 9.12
CA LEU A 355 -22.31 -42.26 9.65
C LEU A 355 -22.18 -42.53 11.16
N ASP A 356 -22.96 -41.80 11.95
CA ASP A 356 -23.12 -42.06 13.38
C ASP A 356 -23.73 -43.43 13.62
N GLY A 357 -23.65 -43.96 14.87
CA GLY A 357 -24.25 -45.21 15.27
C GLY A 357 -25.76 -45.32 14.98
N ASP A 358 -26.46 -44.22 14.79
CA ASP A 358 -27.86 -44.09 14.40
C ASP A 358 -28.06 -43.94 12.89
N GLY A 359 -27.00 -44.06 12.07
CA GLY A 359 -27.05 -43.93 10.61
C GLY A 359 -27.24 -42.52 10.07
N LEU A 360 -27.07 -41.49 10.92
CA LEU A 360 -27.11 -40.07 10.51
C LEU A 360 -25.72 -39.60 10.06
N PRO A 361 -25.62 -38.79 9.00
CA PRO A 361 -24.35 -38.29 8.54
C PRO A 361 -23.78 -37.26 9.57
N GLU A 362 -22.67 -37.62 10.21
CA GLU A 362 -21.88 -36.74 11.06
C GLU A 362 -20.65 -36.26 10.28
N THR A 363 -20.48 -34.94 10.19
CA THR A 363 -19.32 -34.36 9.56
C THR A 363 -18.17 -34.19 10.57
N THR A 364 -17.18 -35.04 10.47
CA THR A 364 -15.97 -34.98 11.30
C THR A 364 -14.86 -34.27 10.56
N THR A 365 -14.25 -33.26 11.20
CA THR A 365 -13.06 -32.55 10.65
C THR A 365 -11.81 -33.33 11.04
N VAL A 366 -11.12 -33.88 10.07
CA VAL A 366 -9.82 -34.52 10.24
C VAL A 366 -8.73 -33.48 10.00
N ARG A 367 -7.84 -33.34 10.97
CA ARG A 367 -6.70 -32.43 10.89
C ARG A 367 -5.41 -33.24 10.86
N ASN A 368 -4.69 -33.14 9.74
CA ASN A 368 -3.38 -33.74 9.54
C ASN A 368 -2.29 -32.71 9.61
N ARG A 369 -1.35 -32.87 10.55
CA ARG A 369 -0.17 -31.98 10.63
C ARG A 369 0.77 -32.36 9.48
N MET A 370 1.25 -31.32 8.78
CA MET A 370 2.26 -31.49 7.75
C MET A 370 3.64 -31.57 8.43
N ASN A 371 4.28 -32.72 8.32
CA ASN A 371 5.64 -32.91 8.81
C ASN A 371 6.60 -32.59 7.68
N TYR A 372 7.42 -31.56 7.89
CA TYR A 372 8.42 -31.19 6.91
C TYR A 372 9.78 -31.75 7.27
N HIS A 373 10.45 -32.34 6.29
CA HIS A 373 11.89 -32.52 6.36
C HIS A 373 12.54 -31.19 5.96
N PHE A 374 13.44 -30.73 6.81
CA PHE A 374 14.19 -29.48 6.59
C PHE A 374 14.95 -29.51 5.25
N PRO A 375 15.08 -28.41 4.51
CA PRO A 375 14.71 -27.03 4.89
C PRO A 375 13.59 -26.45 4.01
N SER A 376 12.50 -25.99 4.65
CA SER A 376 11.61 -25.01 4.02
C SER A 376 12.35 -23.67 3.92
N ALA A 377 12.20 -23.01 2.80
CA ALA A 377 12.93 -21.76 2.52
C ALA A 377 12.00 -20.70 1.89
N ILE A 378 12.28 -19.45 2.24
CA ILE A 378 11.66 -18.29 1.62
C ILE A 378 12.76 -17.41 1.05
N VAL A 379 12.68 -17.06 -0.23
CA VAL A 379 13.63 -16.17 -0.88
C VAL A 379 12.93 -14.90 -1.32
N THR A 380 13.38 -13.76 -0.83
CA THR A 380 12.89 -12.45 -1.27
C THR A 380 13.92 -11.77 -2.17
N GLY A 381 13.61 -11.66 -3.46
CA GLY A 381 14.37 -10.89 -4.44
C GLY A 381 13.79 -9.49 -4.64
N ARG A 382 14.65 -8.46 -4.76
CA ARG A 382 14.23 -7.09 -5.07
C ARG A 382 15.12 -6.50 -6.12
N GLY A 383 14.50 -5.82 -7.09
CA GLY A 383 15.19 -5.09 -8.14
C GLY A 383 14.62 -3.69 -8.30
N ALA A 384 15.44 -2.73 -8.71
CA ALA A 384 14.98 -1.40 -9.11
C ALA A 384 15.86 -0.82 -10.20
N ALA A 385 15.26 -0.03 -11.08
CA ALA A 385 15.93 0.83 -12.03
C ALA A 385 15.30 2.23 -11.95
N LEU A 386 16.12 3.24 -11.71
CA LEU A 386 15.69 4.62 -11.50
C LEU A 386 16.51 5.56 -12.36
N TYR A 387 15.85 6.41 -13.12
CA TYR A 387 16.44 7.55 -13.81
C TYR A 387 15.97 8.85 -13.19
N SER A 388 16.90 9.72 -12.81
CA SER A 388 16.63 11.00 -12.16
C SER A 388 17.24 12.15 -12.96
N TRP A 389 16.44 13.19 -13.24
CA TRP A 389 16.93 14.40 -13.93
C TRP A 389 16.36 15.65 -13.28
N ARG A 390 17.22 16.52 -12.80
CA ARG A 390 16.81 17.71 -12.02
C ARG A 390 15.88 17.32 -10.86
N ASN A 391 14.63 17.81 -10.89
CA ASN A 391 13.61 17.54 -9.89
C ASN A 391 12.62 16.42 -10.28
N LYS A 392 12.83 15.75 -11.43
CA LYS A 392 11.98 14.67 -11.93
C LYS A 392 12.68 13.33 -11.82
N PHE A 393 11.91 12.25 -11.74
CA PHE A 393 12.43 10.90 -11.78
C PHE A 393 11.40 9.93 -12.34
N ALA A 394 11.88 8.89 -12.98
CA ALA A 394 11.08 7.77 -13.46
C ALA A 394 11.81 6.46 -13.21
N GLY A 395 11.07 5.38 -13.06
CA GLY A 395 11.70 4.10 -12.87
C GLY A 395 10.72 2.96 -12.67
N ALA A 396 11.31 1.79 -12.41
CA ALA A 396 10.57 0.59 -12.08
C ALA A 396 11.20 -0.08 -10.86
N THR A 397 10.38 -0.76 -10.07
CA THR A 397 10.80 -1.64 -8.99
C THR A 397 10.10 -2.97 -9.11
N ALA A 398 10.81 -4.06 -8.81
CA ALA A 398 10.28 -5.40 -8.79
C ALA A 398 10.56 -6.03 -7.42
N VAL A 399 9.59 -6.79 -6.91
CA VAL A 399 9.74 -7.66 -5.74
C VAL A 399 9.24 -9.02 -6.11
N TYR A 400 10.02 -10.04 -5.82
CA TYR A 400 9.70 -11.44 -6.06
C TYR A 400 9.89 -12.21 -4.75
N ASN A 401 8.85 -12.93 -4.34
CA ASN A 401 8.90 -13.81 -3.18
C ASN A 401 8.65 -15.23 -3.67
N PHE A 402 9.58 -16.12 -3.36
CA PHE A 402 9.47 -17.54 -3.60
C PHE A 402 9.51 -18.27 -2.27
N SER A 403 8.60 -19.21 -2.04
CA SER A 403 8.64 -20.05 -0.86
C SER A 403 8.42 -21.51 -1.24
N VAL A 404 9.14 -22.39 -0.57
CA VAL A 404 8.99 -23.84 -0.67
C VAL A 404 8.74 -24.37 0.74
N ALA A 405 7.69 -25.16 0.89
CA ALA A 405 7.33 -25.83 2.12
C ALA A 405 7.01 -27.31 1.83
N GLY A 406 7.38 -28.21 2.73
CA GLY A 406 7.14 -29.63 2.59
C GLY A 406 8.15 -30.38 1.74
N ASP A 407 7.90 -31.65 1.52
CA ASP A 407 8.74 -32.55 0.75
C ASP A 407 7.97 -33.18 -0.43
N GLU A 408 8.69 -33.67 -1.45
CA GLU A 408 8.11 -34.25 -2.66
C GLU A 408 7.46 -35.65 -2.42
N GLU A 409 7.81 -36.32 -1.34
CA GLU A 409 7.25 -37.65 -1.04
C GLU A 409 5.85 -37.57 -0.48
N HIS A 410 5.53 -36.49 0.28
CA HIS A 410 4.22 -36.31 0.89
C HIS A 410 3.46 -35.18 0.21
N LEU A 411 3.83 -33.93 0.47
CA LEU A 411 3.25 -32.74 -0.13
C LEU A 411 4.28 -31.62 -0.15
N GLN A 412 4.78 -31.27 -1.33
CA GLN A 412 5.58 -30.07 -1.51
C GLN A 412 4.71 -28.94 -2.03
N LEU A 413 4.78 -27.80 -1.39
CA LEU A 413 4.08 -26.59 -1.78
C LEU A 413 5.09 -25.52 -2.18
N LYS A 414 5.05 -25.10 -3.44
CA LYS A 414 5.82 -23.97 -3.99
C LYS A 414 4.88 -22.80 -4.21
N ARG A 415 5.25 -21.63 -3.73
CA ARG A 415 4.44 -20.40 -3.89
C ARG A 415 5.31 -19.30 -4.44
N ASN A 416 4.84 -18.69 -5.50
CA ASN A 416 5.47 -17.52 -6.12
C ASN A 416 4.54 -16.32 -5.98
N LYS A 417 5.12 -15.18 -5.65
CA LYS A 417 4.43 -13.92 -5.63
C LYS A 417 5.35 -12.84 -6.15
N TRP A 418 4.89 -12.11 -7.15
CA TRP A 418 5.67 -11.06 -7.74
C TRP A 418 4.86 -9.78 -7.87
N ARG A 419 5.57 -8.67 -7.86
CA ARG A 419 5.02 -7.34 -8.04
C ARG A 419 6.01 -6.45 -8.76
N VAL A 420 5.55 -5.79 -9.80
CA VAL A 420 6.28 -4.76 -10.54
C VAL A 420 5.55 -3.44 -10.37
N LYS A 421 6.29 -2.39 -10.05
CA LYS A 421 5.80 -1.01 -9.98
C LYS A 421 6.57 -0.17 -10.97
N MET A 422 5.88 0.52 -11.86
CA MET A 422 6.43 1.60 -12.69
C MET A 422 5.97 2.92 -12.11
N PHE A 423 6.84 3.92 -12.10
CA PHE A 423 6.51 5.21 -11.52
C PHE A 423 7.17 6.37 -12.25
N PHE A 424 6.48 7.47 -12.22
CA PHE A 424 6.97 8.78 -12.60
C PHE A 424 6.67 9.77 -11.48
N GLY A 425 7.63 10.62 -11.15
CA GLY A 425 7.45 11.58 -10.08
C GLY A 425 8.26 12.85 -10.25
N PHE A 426 7.87 13.85 -9.50
CA PHE A 426 8.60 15.12 -9.41
C PHE A 426 8.65 15.63 -7.97
N ARG A 427 9.69 16.42 -7.70
CA ARG A 427 9.97 17.02 -6.41
C ARG A 427 9.87 18.55 -6.50
N PHE A 428 9.39 19.20 -5.43
CA PHE A 428 9.26 20.66 -5.38
C PHE A 428 9.30 21.21 -3.94
#